data_1de87045de2c2aa587ece9c6cb2ee612
#
_entry.id   1de87045de2c2aa587ece9c6cb2ee612
#
_cell.length_a   1.000
_cell.length_b   1.000
_cell.length_c   1.000
_cell.angle_alpha   90.00
_cell.angle_beta   90.00
_cell.angle_gamma   90.00
#
_symmetry.space_group_name_H-M   'P 1'
#
loop_
_entity.id
_entity.type
_entity.pdbx_description
1 polymer ?
#
loop_
_entity_poly.entity_id
_entity_poly.type
_entity_poly.pdbx_seq_one_letter_code
_entity_poly.pdbx_strand_id
1 'polypeptide(L)'
;MKNIIPISKFKEGQTVQGFYLCIEKKLRHTRTGELYIDILLRDQTGQVQAKIWNKVKELEKKFSAGDAVAVKGSVEIFINDFQLVIQHINKATLQRYARYGFDPALIVPTSRFDAKKMWNEAIAVIRSIKNPFIKKLIYSVYMANKQKIMKHPSTILHQYSYRSGFLEQTLSLSRTGKFLARHYRLDIDLVLAGIFLFDIGKLDAIESNYKSNLSKAGNLLGHVALGRNIIMSSAKKIKKFPSELLLQIEHIMLAQYNFNEGQSQVNPMFKEALLISMITSLDSQMSIMKKIIEDDKDSQDFTSQYNFFKTTIYKKS
;
A
#
# COMPACT_ATOMS: atom_id res chain seq x y z
N MET A 1 -0.86 -3.51 -29.73
CA MET A 1 -1.13 -3.85 -28.32
C MET A 1 -2.50 -4.46 -28.24
N LYS A 2 -2.63 -5.68 -27.71
CA LYS A 2 -3.96 -6.27 -27.49
C LYS A 2 -4.63 -5.48 -26.37
N ASN A 3 -5.87 -5.02 -26.60
CA ASN A 3 -6.60 -4.23 -25.60
C ASN A 3 -6.82 -5.06 -24.32
N ILE A 4 -6.13 -4.68 -23.26
CA ILE A 4 -6.42 -5.15 -21.90
C ILE A 4 -7.70 -4.44 -21.47
N ILE A 5 -8.76 -5.21 -21.19
CA ILE A 5 -10.07 -4.65 -20.86
C ILE A 5 -10.23 -4.70 -19.33
N PRO A 6 -10.40 -3.55 -18.66
CA PRO A 6 -10.65 -3.50 -17.22
C PRO A 6 -12.08 -4.00 -16.89
N ILE A 7 -12.27 -4.52 -15.68
CA ILE A 7 -13.55 -5.12 -15.23
C ILE A 7 -14.69 -4.12 -15.34
N SER A 8 -14.47 -2.84 -15.02
CA SER A 8 -15.49 -1.79 -15.12
C SER A 8 -16.02 -1.53 -16.55
N LYS A 9 -15.33 -2.06 -17.57
CA LYS A 9 -15.69 -1.90 -18.98
C LYS A 9 -16.20 -3.21 -19.62
N PHE A 10 -16.50 -4.21 -18.82
CA PHE A 10 -17.07 -5.46 -19.32
C PHE A 10 -18.45 -5.23 -19.91
N LYS A 11 -18.74 -5.95 -20.97
CA LYS A 11 -20.04 -5.99 -21.64
C LYS A 11 -20.44 -7.44 -21.87
N GLU A 12 -21.73 -7.72 -21.78
CA GLU A 12 -22.27 -9.05 -22.07
C GLU A 12 -21.86 -9.56 -23.46
N GLY A 13 -21.55 -10.83 -23.56
CA GLY A 13 -21.11 -11.49 -24.81
C GLY A 13 -19.69 -11.13 -25.26
N GLN A 14 -19.00 -10.23 -24.55
CA GLN A 14 -17.67 -9.78 -24.94
C GLN A 14 -16.61 -10.83 -24.61
N THR A 15 -15.74 -11.14 -25.59
CA THR A 15 -14.49 -11.87 -25.30
C THR A 15 -13.45 -10.92 -24.79
N VAL A 16 -12.94 -11.19 -23.58
CA VAL A 16 -11.95 -10.35 -22.91
C VAL A 16 -10.61 -11.07 -22.77
N GLN A 17 -9.53 -10.29 -22.85
CA GLN A 17 -8.20 -10.68 -22.44
C GLN A 17 -7.67 -9.65 -21.48
N GLY A 18 -7.11 -10.11 -20.34
CA GLY A 18 -6.62 -9.18 -19.33
C GLY A 18 -5.73 -9.84 -18.30
N PHE A 19 -5.22 -8.99 -17.40
CA PHE A 19 -4.49 -9.40 -16.22
C PHE A 19 -5.33 -9.04 -15.00
N TYR A 20 -5.50 -10.01 -14.11
CA TYR A 20 -6.31 -9.85 -12.91
C TYR A 20 -5.58 -10.47 -11.72
N LEU A 21 -5.95 -10.08 -10.52
CA LEU A 21 -5.55 -10.74 -9.29
C LEU A 21 -6.58 -11.82 -8.96
N CYS A 22 -6.14 -13.05 -8.78
CA CYS A 22 -6.97 -14.13 -8.25
C CYS A 22 -7.10 -13.94 -6.73
N ILE A 23 -8.25 -13.43 -6.26
CA ILE A 23 -8.51 -13.21 -4.84
C ILE A 23 -8.82 -14.51 -4.14
N GLU A 24 -9.75 -15.29 -4.74
CA GLU A 24 -10.19 -16.58 -4.24
C GLU A 24 -10.19 -17.60 -5.35
N LYS A 25 -9.94 -18.85 -4.98
CA LYS A 25 -10.02 -20.02 -5.85
C LYS A 25 -10.57 -21.17 -5.06
N LYS A 26 -11.70 -21.71 -5.51
CA LYS A 26 -12.36 -22.85 -4.86
C LYS A 26 -12.71 -23.90 -5.91
N LEU A 27 -12.37 -25.15 -5.63
CA LEU A 27 -12.80 -26.29 -6.44
C LEU A 27 -14.20 -26.72 -5.97
N ARG A 28 -15.15 -26.80 -6.87
CA ARG A 28 -16.56 -27.11 -6.57
C ARG A 28 -17.14 -28.12 -7.53
N HIS A 29 -18.24 -28.75 -7.15
CA HIS A 29 -19.04 -29.61 -7.99
C HIS A 29 -20.39 -28.97 -8.31
N THR A 30 -20.85 -29.16 -9.51
CA THR A 30 -22.25 -28.86 -9.89
C THR A 30 -23.22 -29.81 -9.20
N ARG A 31 -24.50 -29.54 -9.29
CA ARG A 31 -25.55 -30.47 -8.83
C ARG A 31 -25.52 -31.83 -9.57
N THR A 32 -24.98 -31.84 -10.80
CA THR A 32 -24.81 -33.05 -11.63
C THR A 32 -23.48 -33.76 -11.37
N GLY A 33 -22.65 -33.27 -10.40
CA GLY A 33 -21.37 -33.89 -10.02
C GLY A 33 -20.16 -33.44 -10.86
N GLU A 34 -20.33 -32.56 -11.84
CA GLU A 34 -19.24 -32.06 -12.67
C GLU A 34 -18.35 -31.09 -11.88
N LEU A 35 -17.04 -31.25 -12.03
CA LEU A 35 -16.05 -30.42 -11.35
C LEU A 35 -15.87 -29.09 -12.09
N TYR A 36 -15.82 -27.97 -11.33
CA TYR A 36 -15.48 -26.65 -11.86
C TYR A 36 -14.63 -25.86 -10.86
N ILE A 37 -13.94 -24.82 -11.35
CA ILE A 37 -13.22 -23.89 -10.47
C ILE A 37 -14.03 -22.59 -10.39
N ASP A 38 -14.35 -22.21 -9.16
CA ASP A 38 -14.98 -20.94 -8.80
C ASP A 38 -13.89 -19.96 -8.37
N ILE A 39 -13.84 -18.77 -8.99
CA ILE A 39 -12.74 -17.81 -8.84
C ILE A 39 -13.32 -16.42 -8.64
N LEU A 40 -12.74 -15.67 -7.71
CA LEU A 40 -12.95 -14.23 -7.62
C LEU A 40 -11.73 -13.52 -8.20
N LEU A 41 -11.93 -12.76 -9.28
CA LEU A 41 -10.91 -11.94 -9.92
C LEU A 41 -11.09 -10.47 -9.58
N ARG A 42 -9.98 -9.73 -9.50
CA ARG A 42 -9.95 -8.29 -9.24
C ARG A 42 -8.94 -7.59 -10.15
N ASP A 43 -9.26 -6.37 -10.57
CA ASP A 43 -8.30 -5.38 -11.05
C ASP A 43 -8.43 -4.06 -10.27
N GLN A 44 -7.86 -2.96 -10.75
CA GLN A 44 -8.01 -1.64 -10.13
C GLN A 44 -9.43 -1.10 -10.15
N THR A 45 -10.27 -1.60 -11.06
CA THR A 45 -11.57 -1.02 -11.38
C THR A 45 -12.74 -1.77 -10.77
N GLY A 46 -12.52 -3.00 -10.27
CA GLY A 46 -13.57 -3.78 -9.67
C GLY A 46 -13.23 -5.26 -9.46
N GLN A 47 -14.25 -6.03 -9.15
CA GLN A 47 -14.18 -7.47 -8.96
C GLN A 47 -15.20 -8.15 -9.86
N VAL A 48 -14.92 -9.40 -10.27
CA VAL A 48 -15.83 -10.23 -11.08
C VAL A 48 -15.71 -11.69 -10.65
N GLN A 49 -16.87 -12.35 -10.54
CA GLN A 49 -16.91 -13.80 -10.39
C GLN A 49 -16.51 -14.46 -11.72
N ALA A 50 -15.71 -15.50 -11.64
CA ALA A 50 -15.25 -16.21 -12.82
C ALA A 50 -15.33 -17.72 -12.60
N LYS A 51 -15.58 -18.45 -13.69
CA LYS A 51 -15.69 -19.92 -13.65
C LYS A 51 -14.86 -20.58 -14.75
N ILE A 52 -14.29 -21.73 -14.41
CA ILE A 52 -13.62 -22.62 -15.34
C ILE A 52 -14.39 -23.96 -15.37
N TRP A 53 -15.00 -24.25 -16.49
CA TRP A 53 -15.80 -25.46 -16.68
C TRP A 53 -15.00 -26.58 -17.33
N ASN A 54 -14.06 -26.26 -18.21
CA ASN A 54 -13.30 -27.21 -18.99
C ASN A 54 -11.85 -27.32 -18.55
N LYS A 55 -11.23 -28.49 -18.72
CA LYS A 55 -9.82 -28.74 -18.37
C LYS A 55 -9.48 -28.41 -16.92
N VAL A 56 -10.41 -28.61 -16.00
CA VAL A 56 -10.34 -28.19 -14.60
C VAL A 56 -9.05 -28.70 -13.93
N LYS A 57 -8.77 -30.02 -14.03
CA LYS A 57 -7.58 -30.65 -13.41
C LYS A 57 -6.25 -30.11 -13.95
N GLU A 58 -6.20 -29.68 -15.22
CA GLU A 58 -5.01 -29.09 -15.83
C GLU A 58 -4.84 -27.62 -15.37
N LEU A 59 -5.92 -26.82 -15.47
CA LEU A 59 -5.87 -25.40 -15.20
C LEU A 59 -5.75 -25.11 -13.70
N GLU A 60 -6.30 -25.99 -12.87
CA GLU A 60 -6.20 -25.86 -11.40
C GLU A 60 -4.76 -25.74 -10.89
N LYS A 61 -3.82 -26.47 -11.50
CA LYS A 61 -2.40 -26.46 -11.10
C LYS A 61 -1.60 -25.25 -11.59
N LYS A 62 -2.15 -24.44 -12.51
CA LYS A 62 -1.42 -23.33 -13.16
C LYS A 62 -1.34 -22.05 -12.33
N PHE A 63 -2.19 -21.90 -11.31
CA PHE A 63 -2.27 -20.69 -10.49
C PHE A 63 -2.87 -20.99 -9.11
N SER A 64 -2.68 -20.06 -8.19
CA SER A 64 -3.23 -20.12 -6.83
C SER A 64 -3.93 -18.81 -6.46
N ALA A 65 -4.75 -18.83 -5.40
CA ALA A 65 -5.23 -17.58 -4.80
C ALA A 65 -4.04 -16.72 -4.37
N GLY A 66 -4.12 -15.41 -4.63
CA GLY A 66 -3.03 -14.46 -4.44
C GLY A 66 -2.12 -14.27 -5.66
N ASP A 67 -2.25 -15.08 -6.70
CA ASP A 67 -1.47 -14.91 -7.93
C ASP A 67 -2.08 -13.86 -8.88
N ALA A 68 -1.20 -13.14 -9.57
CA ALA A 68 -1.58 -12.45 -10.80
C ALA A 68 -1.83 -13.48 -11.90
N VAL A 69 -2.91 -13.35 -12.64
CA VAL A 69 -3.27 -14.27 -13.72
C VAL A 69 -3.52 -13.54 -15.03
N ALA A 70 -3.04 -14.14 -16.11
CA ALA A 70 -3.39 -13.76 -17.48
C ALA A 70 -4.58 -14.61 -17.90
N VAL A 71 -5.69 -13.98 -18.24
CA VAL A 71 -6.97 -14.64 -18.51
C VAL A 71 -7.46 -14.29 -19.91
N LYS A 72 -8.07 -15.29 -20.56
CA LYS A 72 -8.94 -15.11 -21.73
C LYS A 72 -10.26 -15.83 -21.47
N GLY A 73 -11.39 -15.13 -21.68
CA GLY A 73 -12.71 -15.68 -21.44
C GLY A 73 -13.82 -14.83 -22.06
N SER A 74 -15.06 -15.28 -21.90
CA SER A 74 -16.28 -14.57 -22.32
C SER A 74 -17.03 -14.03 -21.10
N VAL A 75 -17.56 -12.82 -21.23
CA VAL A 75 -18.39 -12.18 -20.20
C VAL A 75 -19.84 -12.61 -20.41
N GLU A 76 -20.44 -13.13 -19.38
CA GLU A 76 -21.86 -13.54 -19.34
C GLU A 76 -22.58 -12.83 -18.20
N ILE A 77 -23.91 -12.77 -18.23
CA ILE A 77 -24.72 -12.31 -17.09
C ILE A 77 -25.23 -13.56 -16.34
N PHE A 78 -25.00 -13.57 -15.04
CA PHE A 78 -25.54 -14.58 -14.14
C PHE A 78 -26.16 -13.89 -12.90
N ILE A 79 -27.46 -14.05 -12.68
CA ILE A 79 -28.25 -13.46 -11.59
C ILE A 79 -27.98 -11.94 -11.48
N ASN A 80 -28.14 -11.22 -12.61
CA ASN A 80 -27.96 -9.77 -12.75
C ASN A 80 -26.55 -9.23 -12.56
N ASP A 81 -25.53 -10.08 -12.39
CA ASP A 81 -24.13 -9.69 -12.29
C ASP A 81 -23.30 -10.24 -13.44
N PHE A 82 -22.20 -9.55 -13.76
CA PHE A 82 -21.24 -10.09 -14.72
C PHE A 82 -20.50 -11.29 -14.14
N GLN A 83 -20.39 -12.35 -14.95
CA GLN A 83 -19.57 -13.52 -14.70
C GLN A 83 -18.62 -13.75 -15.86
N LEU A 84 -17.36 -14.08 -15.58
CA LEU A 84 -16.37 -14.39 -16.62
C LEU A 84 -16.22 -15.90 -16.76
N VAL A 85 -16.58 -16.44 -17.92
CA VAL A 85 -16.32 -17.84 -18.26
C VAL A 85 -14.93 -17.95 -18.88
N ILE A 86 -14.01 -18.55 -18.14
CA ILE A 86 -12.59 -18.60 -18.48
C ILE A 86 -12.29 -19.78 -19.39
N GLN A 87 -11.67 -19.49 -20.54
CA GLN A 87 -11.18 -20.46 -21.51
C GLN A 87 -9.70 -20.77 -21.30
N HIS A 88 -8.89 -19.74 -20.98
CA HIS A 88 -7.47 -19.86 -20.73
C HIS A 88 -7.07 -19.03 -19.51
N ILE A 89 -6.24 -19.62 -18.66
CA ILE A 89 -5.65 -18.96 -17.50
C ILE A 89 -4.23 -19.45 -17.27
N ASN A 90 -3.32 -18.53 -16.93
CA ASN A 90 -1.96 -18.85 -16.52
C ASN A 90 -1.50 -17.83 -15.46
N LYS A 91 -0.60 -18.24 -14.58
CA LYS A 91 0.09 -17.32 -13.68
C LYS A 91 0.86 -16.27 -14.47
N ALA A 92 0.58 -15.00 -14.24
CA ALA A 92 1.24 -13.87 -14.87
C ALA A 92 2.45 -13.44 -14.04
N THR A 93 3.62 -13.37 -14.69
CA THR A 93 4.85 -12.83 -14.11
C THR A 93 5.44 -11.78 -15.03
N LEU A 94 6.18 -10.80 -14.47
CA LEU A 94 6.85 -9.78 -15.29
C LEU A 94 7.77 -10.41 -16.33
N GLN A 95 8.50 -11.49 -15.97
CA GLN A 95 9.39 -12.17 -16.90
C GLN A 95 8.67 -12.71 -18.16
N ARG A 96 7.46 -13.24 -18.00
CA ARG A 96 6.71 -13.88 -19.08
C ARG A 96 5.77 -12.92 -19.80
N TYR A 97 5.18 -11.96 -19.09
CA TYR A 97 4.04 -11.19 -19.58
C TYR A 97 4.27 -9.68 -19.70
N ALA A 98 5.43 -9.11 -19.25
CA ALA A 98 5.71 -7.68 -19.42
C ALA A 98 5.62 -7.24 -20.89
N ARG A 99 6.13 -8.06 -21.83
CA ARG A 99 6.05 -7.80 -23.28
C ARG A 99 4.62 -7.78 -23.84
N TYR A 100 3.67 -8.35 -23.09
CA TYR A 100 2.25 -8.36 -23.43
C TYR A 100 1.45 -7.27 -22.70
N GLY A 101 2.14 -6.36 -21.97
CA GLY A 101 1.54 -5.25 -21.26
C GLY A 101 1.19 -5.56 -19.80
N PHE A 102 1.67 -6.66 -19.23
CA PHE A 102 1.45 -6.92 -17.81
C PHE A 102 2.25 -5.94 -16.95
N ASP A 103 1.53 -5.16 -16.16
CA ASP A 103 2.05 -4.36 -15.06
C ASP A 103 1.25 -4.70 -13.79
N PRO A 104 1.90 -5.04 -12.66
CA PRO A 104 1.23 -5.21 -11.38
C PRO A 104 0.32 -4.05 -10.99
N ALA A 105 0.63 -2.84 -11.44
CA ALA A 105 -0.23 -1.68 -11.24
C ALA A 105 -1.63 -1.82 -11.85
N LEU A 106 -1.83 -2.70 -12.82
CA LEU A 106 -3.15 -2.93 -13.44
C LEU A 106 -4.11 -3.76 -12.57
N ILE A 107 -3.58 -4.51 -11.61
CA ILE A 107 -4.35 -5.50 -10.84
C ILE A 107 -4.42 -5.22 -9.35
N VAL A 108 -3.64 -4.26 -8.86
CA VAL A 108 -3.67 -3.82 -7.46
C VAL A 108 -3.90 -2.32 -7.37
N PRO A 109 -4.59 -1.83 -6.35
CA PRO A 109 -4.68 -0.41 -6.10
C PRO A 109 -3.29 0.23 -6.09
N THR A 110 -3.13 1.34 -6.76
CA THR A 110 -1.85 2.04 -6.93
C THR A 110 -2.08 3.53 -6.73
N SER A 111 -1.07 4.24 -6.19
CA SER A 111 -1.09 5.70 -6.12
C SER A 111 -1.41 6.31 -7.50
N ARG A 112 -2.23 7.34 -7.51
CA ARG A 112 -2.52 8.14 -8.71
C ARG A 112 -1.32 8.96 -9.20
N PHE A 113 -0.29 9.09 -8.37
CA PHE A 113 0.93 9.81 -8.69
C PHE A 113 2.00 8.85 -9.24
N ASP A 114 2.77 9.33 -10.20
CA ASP A 114 3.87 8.57 -10.80
C ASP A 114 4.98 8.29 -9.78
N ALA A 115 5.29 7.02 -9.56
CA ALA A 115 6.26 6.59 -8.55
C ALA A 115 7.68 7.13 -8.82
N LYS A 116 8.06 7.34 -10.09
CA LYS A 116 9.39 7.89 -10.44
C LYS A 116 9.44 9.39 -10.12
N LYS A 117 8.36 10.12 -10.39
CA LYS A 117 8.26 11.54 -10.02
C LYS A 117 8.29 11.72 -8.51
N MET A 118 7.51 10.92 -7.77
CA MET A 118 7.54 10.92 -6.30
C MET A 118 8.92 10.58 -5.75
N TRP A 119 9.60 9.58 -6.31
CA TRP A 119 10.96 9.25 -5.90
C TRP A 119 11.94 10.41 -6.09
N ASN A 120 11.90 11.06 -7.25
CA ASN A 120 12.77 12.21 -7.53
C ASN A 120 12.48 13.37 -6.57
N GLU A 121 11.22 13.63 -6.25
CA GLU A 121 10.81 14.63 -5.25
C GLU A 121 11.37 14.27 -3.85
N ALA A 122 11.23 13.02 -3.41
CA ALA A 122 11.76 12.56 -2.13
C ALA A 122 13.29 12.75 -2.06
N ILE A 123 14.01 12.39 -3.11
CA ILE A 123 15.46 12.61 -3.19
C ILE A 123 15.81 14.09 -3.19
N ALA A 124 15.02 14.94 -3.84
CA ALA A 124 15.23 16.41 -3.80
C ALA A 124 15.04 16.95 -2.35
N VAL A 125 14.02 16.48 -1.64
CA VAL A 125 13.80 16.83 -0.23
C VAL A 125 14.99 16.37 0.63
N ILE A 126 15.45 15.12 0.48
CA ILE A 126 16.62 14.60 1.22
C ILE A 126 17.88 15.45 0.94
N ARG A 127 18.11 15.83 -0.30
CA ARG A 127 19.25 16.68 -0.69
C ARG A 127 19.19 18.08 -0.10
N SER A 128 17.98 18.61 0.18
CA SER A 128 17.77 19.93 0.79
C SER A 128 18.11 19.97 2.30
N ILE A 129 18.27 18.83 2.96
CA ILE A 129 18.67 18.73 4.36
C ILE A 129 20.07 19.32 4.54
N LYS A 130 20.24 20.19 5.53
CA LYS A 130 21.51 20.89 5.81
C LYS A 130 22.45 20.04 6.67
N ASN A 131 21.93 19.38 7.71
CA ASN A 131 22.71 18.52 8.58
C ASN A 131 23.30 17.33 7.79
N PRO A 132 24.63 17.21 7.68
CA PRO A 132 25.28 16.22 6.84
C PRO A 132 25.06 14.77 7.33
N PHE A 133 24.93 14.56 8.64
CA PHE A 133 24.69 13.25 9.23
C PHE A 133 23.27 12.76 8.94
N ILE A 134 22.28 13.61 9.14
CA ILE A 134 20.86 13.32 8.81
C ILE A 134 20.73 13.02 7.30
N LYS A 135 21.25 13.91 6.46
CA LYS A 135 21.24 13.72 5.00
C LYS A 135 21.83 12.38 4.59
N LYS A 136 23.02 12.07 5.08
CA LYS A 136 23.74 10.83 4.75
C LYS A 136 22.98 9.59 5.23
N LEU A 137 22.41 9.64 6.43
CA LEU A 137 21.63 8.55 7.00
C LEU A 137 20.40 8.25 6.14
N ILE A 138 19.53 9.26 5.93
CA ILE A 138 18.30 9.07 5.14
C ILE A 138 18.61 8.65 3.71
N TYR A 139 19.59 9.31 3.06
CA TYR A 139 19.98 8.97 1.71
C TYR A 139 20.46 7.52 1.59
N SER A 140 21.30 7.05 2.51
CA SER A 140 21.80 5.67 2.49
C SER A 140 20.66 4.65 2.70
N VAL A 141 19.73 4.91 3.63
CA VAL A 141 18.57 4.06 3.89
C VAL A 141 17.66 4.00 2.66
N TYR A 142 17.34 5.14 2.07
CA TYR A 142 16.47 5.23 0.90
C TYR A 142 17.07 4.57 -0.33
N MET A 143 18.34 4.82 -0.59
CA MET A 143 19.02 4.20 -1.75
C MET A 143 19.12 2.68 -1.61
N ALA A 144 19.42 2.17 -0.41
CA ALA A 144 19.45 0.73 -0.15
C ALA A 144 18.07 0.05 -0.34
N ASN A 145 16.99 0.79 -0.09
CA ASN A 145 15.62 0.26 -0.14
C ASN A 145 14.79 0.79 -1.33
N LYS A 146 15.41 1.43 -2.33
CA LYS A 146 14.73 2.10 -3.44
C LYS A 146 13.62 1.27 -4.07
N GLN A 147 13.92 0.01 -4.43
CA GLN A 147 12.97 -0.87 -5.13
C GLN A 147 11.75 -1.23 -4.27
N LYS A 148 11.95 -1.37 -2.95
CA LYS A 148 10.85 -1.59 -2.00
C LYS A 148 10.04 -0.30 -1.86
N ILE A 149 10.67 0.82 -1.50
CA ILE A 149 10.01 2.11 -1.24
C ILE A 149 9.10 2.55 -2.40
N MET A 150 9.58 2.41 -3.63
CA MET A 150 8.82 2.79 -4.82
C MET A 150 7.55 1.97 -5.05
N LYS A 151 7.40 0.82 -4.39
CA LYS A 151 6.29 -0.10 -4.62
C LYS A 151 5.48 -0.39 -3.36
N HIS A 152 6.00 -0.03 -2.20
CA HIS A 152 5.45 -0.44 -0.91
C HIS A 152 4.19 0.33 -0.56
N PRO A 153 3.15 -0.32 0.00
CA PRO A 153 2.05 0.36 0.66
C PRO A 153 2.54 0.93 2.00
N SER A 154 1.85 1.92 2.52
CA SER A 154 2.17 2.40 3.87
C SER A 154 1.47 1.60 4.96
N THR A 155 0.31 1.02 4.65
CA THR A 155 -0.48 0.20 5.58
C THR A 155 -1.07 -1.01 4.85
N ILE A 156 -1.58 -1.97 5.61
CA ILE A 156 -2.29 -3.13 5.05
C ILE A 156 -3.74 -2.76 4.73
N LEU A 157 -4.36 -1.98 5.61
CA LEU A 157 -5.75 -1.52 5.52
C LEU A 157 -5.79 0.01 5.65
N HIS A 158 -6.91 0.60 5.30
CA HIS A 158 -7.16 2.04 5.45
C HIS A 158 -6.31 2.93 4.54
N GLN A 159 -5.63 3.95 5.10
CA GLN A 159 -4.91 4.97 4.36
C GLN A 159 -3.64 4.41 3.68
N TYR A 160 -3.36 4.89 2.48
CA TYR A 160 -2.14 4.53 1.72
C TYR A 160 -1.89 3.02 1.59
N SER A 161 -2.96 2.19 1.66
CA SER A 161 -2.90 0.72 1.56
C SER A 161 -2.78 0.21 0.12
N TYR A 162 -2.15 0.99 -0.73
CA TYR A 162 -1.95 0.73 -2.14
C TYR A 162 -0.48 0.86 -2.53
N ARG A 163 -0.15 0.34 -3.70
CA ARG A 163 1.21 0.40 -4.26
C ARG A 163 1.72 1.84 -4.34
N SER A 164 2.95 2.07 -3.91
CA SER A 164 3.59 3.40 -3.77
C SER A 164 3.00 4.30 -2.68
N GLY A 165 2.06 3.80 -1.86
CA GLY A 165 1.44 4.55 -0.77
C GLY A 165 2.42 5.01 0.30
N PHE A 166 3.46 4.22 0.59
CA PHE A 166 4.54 4.61 1.50
C PHE A 166 5.23 5.90 1.06
N LEU A 167 5.57 5.99 -0.22
CA LEU A 167 6.26 7.15 -0.76
C LEU A 167 5.35 8.37 -0.85
N GLU A 168 4.08 8.17 -1.21
CA GLU A 168 3.07 9.22 -1.23
C GLU A 168 2.84 9.82 0.15
N GLN A 169 2.67 8.99 1.18
CA GLN A 169 2.53 9.43 2.56
C GLN A 169 3.75 10.21 3.04
N THR A 170 4.96 9.68 2.80
CA THR A 170 6.21 10.37 3.19
C THR A 170 6.29 11.77 2.58
N LEU A 171 5.90 11.94 1.32
CA LEU A 171 5.89 13.26 0.67
C LEU A 171 4.79 14.18 1.22
N SER A 172 3.60 13.68 1.48
CA SER A 172 2.52 14.42 2.13
C SER A 172 2.99 14.97 3.47
N LEU A 173 3.48 14.09 4.33
CA LEU A 173 4.01 14.46 5.64
C LEU A 173 5.20 15.42 5.55
N SER A 174 6.09 15.26 4.56
CA SER A 174 7.25 16.15 4.42
C SER A 174 6.86 17.59 4.06
N ARG A 175 5.82 17.78 3.26
CA ARG A 175 5.28 19.11 2.92
C ARG A 175 4.66 19.77 4.16
N THR A 176 3.77 19.06 4.85
CA THR A 176 3.10 19.54 6.06
C THR A 176 4.10 19.78 7.19
N GLY A 177 5.01 18.83 7.42
CA GLY A 177 6.04 18.94 8.46
C GLY A 177 6.99 20.10 8.24
N LYS A 178 7.46 20.34 7.01
CA LYS A 178 8.27 21.52 6.68
C LYS A 178 7.54 22.84 6.94
N PHE A 179 6.27 22.91 6.56
CA PHE A 179 5.46 24.10 6.78
C PHE A 179 5.32 24.41 8.27
N LEU A 180 4.89 23.42 9.06
CA LEU A 180 4.67 23.58 10.50
C LEU A 180 5.98 23.76 11.27
N ALA A 181 7.06 23.07 10.89
CA ALA A 181 8.38 23.27 11.51
C ALA A 181 8.88 24.71 11.36
N ARG A 182 8.66 25.34 10.19
CA ARG A 182 8.97 26.76 10.00
C ARG A 182 8.10 27.67 10.87
N HIS A 183 6.79 27.39 10.92
CA HIS A 183 5.84 28.16 11.72
C HIS A 183 6.21 28.15 13.21
N TYR A 184 6.53 26.97 13.76
CA TYR A 184 6.89 26.79 15.17
C TYR A 184 8.39 26.98 15.46
N ARG A 185 9.21 27.36 14.47
CA ARG A 185 10.67 27.57 14.58
C ARG A 185 11.40 26.35 15.14
N LEU A 186 11.08 25.18 14.58
CA LEU A 186 11.69 23.89 14.95
C LEU A 186 12.86 23.54 14.02
N ASP A 187 13.65 22.53 14.40
CA ASP A 187 14.67 21.97 13.54
C ASP A 187 14.02 21.18 12.38
N ILE A 188 14.04 21.81 11.19
CA ILE A 188 13.45 21.23 9.97
C ILE A 188 14.17 19.93 9.59
N ASP A 189 15.47 19.84 9.77
CA ASP A 189 16.24 18.66 9.38
C ASP A 189 15.90 17.47 10.29
N LEU A 190 15.72 17.71 11.59
CA LEU A 190 15.27 16.67 12.54
C LEU A 190 13.81 16.24 12.26
N VAL A 191 12.92 17.19 11.95
CA VAL A 191 11.54 16.87 11.54
C VAL A 191 11.53 16.00 10.28
N LEU A 192 12.34 16.34 9.28
CA LEU A 192 12.47 15.53 8.08
C LEU A 192 13.08 14.16 8.38
N ALA A 193 14.08 14.08 9.28
CA ALA A 193 14.63 12.79 9.70
C ALA A 193 13.55 11.88 10.25
N GLY A 194 12.72 12.40 11.15
CA GLY A 194 11.60 11.65 11.69
C GLY A 194 10.65 11.18 10.60
N ILE A 195 10.15 12.09 9.75
CA ILE A 195 9.19 11.77 8.69
C ILE A 195 9.70 10.70 7.71
N PHE A 196 10.97 10.77 7.32
CA PHE A 196 11.55 9.81 6.37
C PHE A 196 11.87 8.45 6.99
N LEU A 197 12.05 8.39 8.32
CA LEU A 197 12.55 7.20 9.00
C LEU A 197 11.54 6.52 9.93
N PHE A 198 10.51 7.22 10.43
CA PHE A 198 9.62 6.67 11.47
C PHE A 198 8.93 5.37 11.06
N ASP A 199 8.54 5.24 9.81
CA ASP A 199 7.82 4.08 9.28
C ASP A 199 8.70 3.14 8.43
N ILE A 200 10.02 3.37 8.38
CA ILE A 200 10.92 2.64 7.48
C ILE A 200 10.89 1.12 7.72
N GLY A 201 10.61 0.68 8.93
CA GLY A 201 10.49 -0.73 9.27
C GLY A 201 9.27 -1.43 8.66
N LYS A 202 8.28 -0.68 8.19
CA LYS A 202 7.16 -1.25 7.44
C LYS A 202 7.61 -1.96 6.17
N LEU A 203 8.75 -1.57 5.59
CA LEU A 203 9.35 -2.23 4.43
C LEU A 203 9.71 -3.71 4.68
N ASP A 204 9.96 -4.09 5.93
CA ASP A 204 10.24 -5.46 6.33
C ASP A 204 9.08 -6.08 7.13
N ALA A 205 8.24 -5.25 7.75
CA ALA A 205 7.08 -5.71 8.50
C ALA A 205 5.90 -6.12 7.60
N ILE A 206 5.79 -5.55 6.40
CA ILE A 206 4.69 -5.84 5.47
C ILE A 206 5.24 -6.51 4.22
N GLU A 207 4.74 -7.70 3.92
CA GLU A 207 4.92 -8.35 2.64
C GLU A 207 3.89 -7.81 1.66
N SER A 208 4.36 -7.19 0.58
CA SER A 208 3.50 -6.55 -0.41
C SER A 208 3.84 -7.04 -1.81
N ASN A 209 3.20 -8.13 -2.23
CA ASN A 209 3.18 -8.56 -3.63
C ASN A 209 1.93 -8.00 -4.31
N TYR A 210 0.86 -8.81 -4.38
CA TYR A 210 -0.46 -8.39 -4.88
C TYR A 210 -1.49 -8.23 -3.76
N LYS A 211 -1.24 -8.83 -2.60
CA LYS A 211 -1.96 -8.65 -1.35
C LYS A 211 -0.94 -8.29 -0.27
N SER A 212 -1.29 -7.33 0.57
CA SER A 212 -0.45 -6.92 1.68
C SER A 212 -0.84 -7.69 2.93
N ASN A 213 0.15 -8.30 3.59
CA ASN A 213 -0.01 -9.00 4.87
C ASN A 213 1.19 -8.67 5.76
N LEU A 214 1.06 -8.90 7.07
CA LEU A 214 2.25 -8.85 7.93
C LEU A 214 3.19 -10.01 7.58
N SER A 215 4.47 -9.71 7.50
CA SER A 215 5.52 -10.72 7.44
C SER A 215 5.63 -11.46 8.78
N LYS A 216 6.34 -12.59 8.81
CA LYS A 216 6.63 -13.27 10.08
C LYS A 216 7.34 -12.34 11.06
N ALA A 217 8.33 -11.58 10.59
CA ALA A 217 9.03 -10.59 11.41
C ALA A 217 8.12 -9.44 11.83
N GLY A 218 7.23 -8.97 10.95
CA GLY A 218 6.25 -7.94 11.26
C GLY A 218 5.27 -8.35 12.36
N ASN A 219 4.80 -9.60 12.33
CA ASN A 219 3.93 -10.15 13.39
C ASN A 219 4.65 -10.29 14.76
N LEU A 220 5.92 -10.70 14.76
CA LEU A 220 6.65 -10.99 16.00
C LEU A 220 7.31 -9.77 16.62
N LEU A 221 7.80 -8.84 15.82
CA LEU A 221 8.63 -7.71 16.28
C LEU A 221 7.98 -6.36 16.08
N GLY A 222 7.02 -6.26 15.18
CA GLY A 222 6.43 -4.98 14.78
C GLY A 222 7.38 -4.12 13.93
N HIS A 223 6.81 -3.11 13.26
CA HIS A 223 7.57 -2.25 12.33
C HIS A 223 8.57 -1.33 13.04
N VAL A 224 8.30 -0.90 14.28
CA VAL A 224 9.17 0.01 15.03
C VAL A 224 10.52 -0.64 15.33
N ALA A 225 10.53 -1.87 15.85
CA ALA A 225 11.76 -2.61 16.13
C ALA A 225 12.56 -2.90 14.84
N LEU A 226 11.86 -3.30 13.77
CA LEU A 226 12.49 -3.53 12.47
C LEU A 226 13.08 -2.26 11.88
N GLY A 227 12.39 -1.13 12.00
CA GLY A 227 12.87 0.17 11.57
C GLY A 227 14.10 0.64 12.35
N ARG A 228 14.09 0.46 13.69
CA ARG A 228 15.24 0.73 14.52
C ARG A 228 16.48 -0.04 14.05
N ASN A 229 16.33 -1.32 13.72
CA ASN A 229 17.43 -2.15 13.22
C ASN A 229 18.00 -1.59 11.89
N ILE A 230 17.15 -1.14 10.96
CA ILE A 230 17.56 -0.53 9.70
C ILE A 230 18.36 0.75 9.97
N ILE A 231 17.87 1.62 10.84
CA ILE A 231 18.49 2.91 11.17
C ILE A 231 19.84 2.69 11.86
N MET A 232 19.89 1.85 12.90
CA MET A 232 21.11 1.56 13.65
C MET A 232 22.19 0.96 12.74
N SER A 233 21.82 0.02 11.88
CA SER A 233 22.75 -0.60 10.92
C SER A 233 23.30 0.41 9.92
N SER A 234 22.49 1.40 9.53
CA SER A 234 22.89 2.45 8.59
C SER A 234 23.74 3.52 9.26
N ALA A 235 23.37 3.94 10.48
CA ALA A 235 24.12 4.92 11.26
C ALA A 235 25.53 4.43 11.61
N LYS A 236 25.69 3.16 11.98
CA LYS A 236 27.01 2.54 12.26
C LYS A 236 27.98 2.63 11.08
N LYS A 237 27.49 2.71 9.85
CA LYS A 237 28.32 2.87 8.63
C LYS A 237 28.76 4.33 8.41
N ILE A 238 28.23 5.27 9.18
CA ILE A 238 28.56 6.69 9.06
C ILE A 238 29.59 7.03 10.14
N LYS A 239 30.82 7.30 9.70
CA LYS A 239 31.91 7.64 10.61
C LYS A 239 31.53 8.85 11.51
N LYS A 240 31.73 8.71 12.82
CA LYS A 240 31.46 9.75 13.84
C LYS A 240 30.00 10.26 13.84
N PHE A 241 29.02 9.39 13.58
CA PHE A 241 27.62 9.79 13.72
C PHE A 241 27.35 10.22 15.17
N PRO A 242 26.77 11.41 15.43
CA PRO A 242 26.55 11.89 16.79
C PRO A 242 25.55 10.99 17.54
N SER A 243 25.92 10.51 18.72
CA SER A 243 25.10 9.64 19.55
C SER A 243 23.78 10.29 19.98
N GLU A 244 23.84 11.57 20.34
CA GLU A 244 22.67 12.35 20.73
C GLU A 244 21.65 12.48 19.60
N LEU A 245 22.12 12.77 18.38
CA LEU A 245 21.25 12.84 17.22
C LEU A 245 20.60 11.48 16.90
N LEU A 246 21.35 10.39 17.08
CA LEU A 246 20.81 9.06 16.90
C LEU A 246 19.71 8.76 17.94
N LEU A 247 19.95 9.12 19.21
CA LEU A 247 18.98 8.98 20.30
C LEU A 247 17.69 9.77 20.02
N GLN A 248 17.80 11.00 19.50
CA GLN A 248 16.64 11.81 19.12
C GLN A 248 15.84 11.15 18.00
N ILE A 249 16.49 10.60 16.97
CA ILE A 249 15.82 9.88 15.86
C ILE A 249 15.13 8.62 16.39
N GLU A 250 15.78 7.85 17.27
CA GLU A 250 15.17 6.66 17.88
C GLU A 250 13.96 7.03 18.74
N HIS A 251 14.06 8.11 19.53
CA HIS A 251 12.94 8.60 20.33
C HIS A 251 11.73 8.98 19.45
N ILE A 252 11.93 9.68 18.33
CA ILE A 252 10.85 10.00 17.38
C ILE A 252 10.13 8.73 16.91
N MET A 253 10.86 7.66 16.63
CA MET A 253 10.26 6.40 16.21
C MET A 253 9.42 5.73 17.30
N LEU A 254 9.88 5.79 18.55
CA LEU A 254 9.20 5.21 19.71
C LEU A 254 7.99 6.03 20.16
N ALA A 255 8.03 7.35 19.94
CA ALA A 255 7.02 8.30 20.39
C ALA A 255 5.85 8.50 19.39
N GLN A 256 5.60 7.53 18.53
CA GLN A 256 4.49 7.60 17.58
C GLN A 256 3.15 7.37 18.30
N TYR A 257 2.20 8.29 18.11
CA TYR A 257 0.83 8.10 18.56
C TYR A 257 0.06 7.21 17.60
N ASN A 258 -0.42 6.07 18.09
CA ASN A 258 -1.29 5.20 17.31
C ASN A 258 -2.73 5.32 17.81
N PHE A 259 -3.58 5.94 17.01
CA PHE A 259 -4.97 6.21 17.36
C PHE A 259 -5.78 4.94 17.67
N ASN A 260 -5.44 3.81 17.03
CA ASN A 260 -6.16 2.54 17.17
C ASN A 260 -5.67 1.66 18.33
N GLU A 261 -4.42 1.80 18.72
CA GLU A 261 -3.75 0.89 19.66
C GLU A 261 -3.53 1.52 21.05
N GLY A 262 -4.02 2.75 21.24
CA GLY A 262 -3.79 3.47 22.46
C GLY A 262 -2.43 4.17 22.52
N GLN A 263 -1.90 4.40 23.70
CA GLN A 263 -0.67 5.16 23.92
C GLN A 263 0.53 4.52 23.22
N SER A 264 1.39 5.37 22.65
CA SER A 264 2.73 4.96 22.21
C SER A 264 3.52 4.40 23.40
N GLN A 265 4.56 3.61 23.14
CA GLN A 265 5.44 3.07 24.19
C GLN A 265 6.11 4.19 25.00
N VAL A 266 6.32 5.35 24.37
CA VAL A 266 6.97 6.53 24.95
C VAL A 266 6.24 7.79 24.48
N ASN A 267 5.99 8.73 25.39
CA ASN A 267 5.44 10.04 25.04
C ASN A 267 6.48 10.91 24.32
N PRO A 268 6.08 11.78 23.37
CA PRO A 268 6.99 12.75 22.76
C PRO A 268 7.59 13.69 23.83
N MET A 269 8.93 13.72 23.96
CA MET A 269 9.62 14.47 24.99
C MET A 269 10.27 15.78 24.49
N PHE A 270 10.19 16.05 23.17
CA PHE A 270 10.65 17.32 22.59
C PHE A 270 9.76 17.73 21.40
N LYS A 271 9.88 18.97 20.99
CA LYS A 271 8.92 19.64 20.09
C LYS A 271 8.83 18.97 18.72
N GLU A 272 9.95 18.56 18.14
CA GLU A 272 9.98 17.89 16.84
C GLU A 272 9.30 16.51 16.89
N ALA A 273 9.51 15.74 17.96
CA ALA A 273 8.84 14.47 18.17
C ALA A 273 7.32 14.65 18.32
N LEU A 274 6.89 15.66 19.09
CA LEU A 274 5.48 16.02 19.24
C LEU A 274 4.86 16.40 17.89
N LEU A 275 5.52 17.26 17.12
CA LEU A 275 5.03 17.67 15.81
C LEU A 275 4.84 16.45 14.89
N ILE A 276 5.82 15.56 14.80
CA ILE A 276 5.76 14.38 13.94
C ILE A 276 4.61 13.46 14.37
N SER A 277 4.46 13.20 15.66
CA SER A 277 3.36 12.40 16.21
C SER A 277 1.99 13.00 15.84
N MET A 278 1.81 14.32 15.96
CA MET A 278 0.56 14.99 15.62
C MET A 278 0.25 14.98 14.11
N ILE A 279 1.23 15.30 13.27
CA ILE A 279 0.98 15.33 11.81
C ILE A 279 0.75 13.94 11.22
N THR A 280 1.38 12.91 11.75
CA THR A 280 1.14 11.53 11.30
C THR A 280 -0.27 11.06 11.68
N SER A 281 -0.72 11.39 12.89
CA SER A 281 -2.08 11.11 13.33
C SER A 281 -3.11 11.89 12.49
N LEU A 282 -2.87 13.18 12.26
CA LEU A 282 -3.75 14.02 11.43
C LEU A 282 -3.85 13.49 10.00
N ASP A 283 -2.73 13.21 9.33
CA ASP A 283 -2.69 12.70 7.96
C ASP A 283 -3.45 11.37 7.84
N SER A 284 -3.26 10.49 8.82
CA SER A 284 -3.97 9.21 8.88
C SER A 284 -5.48 9.38 9.02
N GLN A 285 -5.92 10.21 9.96
CA GLN A 285 -7.34 10.43 10.20
C GLN A 285 -8.02 11.11 9.02
N MET A 286 -7.40 12.13 8.43
CA MET A 286 -7.91 12.81 7.23
C MET A 286 -8.04 11.85 6.05
N SER A 287 -7.06 10.98 5.85
CA SER A 287 -7.09 9.98 4.77
C SER A 287 -8.16 8.91 4.99
N ILE A 288 -8.38 8.48 6.23
CA ILE A 288 -9.44 7.52 6.58
C ILE A 288 -10.81 8.16 6.38
N MET A 289 -11.01 9.39 6.86
CA MET A 289 -12.28 10.12 6.70
C MET A 289 -12.64 10.30 5.24
N LYS A 290 -11.68 10.73 4.41
CA LYS A 290 -11.86 10.86 2.97
C LYS A 290 -12.27 9.53 2.34
N LYS A 291 -11.60 8.43 2.68
CA LYS A 291 -11.92 7.11 2.16
C LYS A 291 -13.32 6.65 2.57
N ILE A 292 -13.74 6.87 3.80
CA ILE A 292 -15.09 6.52 4.27
C ILE A 292 -16.14 7.26 3.45
N ILE A 293 -15.93 8.54 3.15
CA ILE A 293 -16.84 9.35 2.33
C ILE A 293 -16.87 8.85 0.88
N GLU A 294 -15.70 8.53 0.30
CA GLU A 294 -15.58 8.05 -1.09
C GLU A 294 -16.17 6.64 -1.29
N ASP A 295 -16.05 5.76 -0.29
CA ASP A 295 -16.54 4.38 -0.35
C ASP A 295 -18.05 4.28 -0.06
N ASP A 296 -18.66 5.28 0.60
CA ASP A 296 -20.10 5.32 0.90
C ASP A 296 -20.90 5.69 -0.35
N LYS A 297 -21.67 4.74 -0.85
CA LYS A 297 -22.51 4.88 -2.05
C LYS A 297 -23.96 5.28 -1.77
N ASP A 298 -24.32 5.42 -0.49
CA ASP A 298 -25.67 5.84 -0.11
C ASP A 298 -25.91 7.30 -0.59
N SER A 299 -27.14 7.59 -1.00
CA SER A 299 -27.55 8.95 -1.42
C SER A 299 -27.80 9.92 -0.26
N GLN A 300 -27.78 9.43 0.98
CA GLN A 300 -27.98 10.27 2.16
C GLN A 300 -26.81 11.23 2.42
N ASP A 301 -27.07 12.31 3.13
CA ASP A 301 -26.08 13.35 3.43
C ASP A 301 -25.01 12.89 4.44
N PHE A 302 -25.29 11.84 5.20
CA PHE A 302 -24.41 11.28 6.22
C PHE A 302 -24.08 9.82 5.92
N THR A 303 -22.89 9.38 6.33
CA THR A 303 -22.48 7.98 6.29
C THR A 303 -23.11 7.18 7.42
N SER A 304 -23.06 5.85 7.34
CA SER A 304 -23.32 4.98 8.49
C SER A 304 -22.34 5.28 9.63
N GLN A 305 -22.80 5.11 10.88
CA GLN A 305 -21.94 5.17 12.08
C GLN A 305 -21.01 3.96 12.23
N TYR A 306 -21.22 2.89 11.47
CA TYR A 306 -20.36 1.69 11.49
C TYR A 306 -19.10 1.90 10.67
N ASN A 307 -18.29 2.88 11.08
CA ASN A 307 -17.02 3.24 10.46
C ASN A 307 -15.92 3.39 11.53
N PHE A 308 -14.70 3.70 11.07
CA PHE A 308 -13.54 3.89 11.94
C PHE A 308 -13.74 4.89 13.08
N PHE A 309 -14.48 5.98 12.83
CA PHE A 309 -14.73 7.04 13.82
C PHE A 309 -15.92 6.74 14.73
N LYS A 310 -16.66 5.66 14.48
CA LYS A 310 -17.87 5.26 15.25
C LYS A 310 -18.91 6.38 15.34
N THR A 311 -19.01 7.20 14.30
CA THR A 311 -19.98 8.30 14.17
C THR A 311 -20.40 8.48 12.72
N THR A 312 -21.54 9.15 12.51
CA THR A 312 -21.96 9.57 11.16
C THR A 312 -21.08 10.70 10.67
N ILE A 313 -20.68 10.66 9.40
CA ILE A 313 -19.82 11.68 8.76
C ILE A 313 -20.63 12.41 7.71
N TYR A 314 -20.60 13.74 7.70
CA TYR A 314 -21.26 14.57 6.69
C TYR A 314 -20.48 14.52 5.38
N LYS A 315 -21.17 14.18 4.26
CA LYS A 315 -20.53 13.92 2.96
C LYS A 315 -20.41 15.15 2.06
N LYS A 316 -21.13 16.23 2.34
CA LYS A 316 -21.21 17.43 1.48
C LYS A 316 -20.26 18.57 1.91
N SER A 317 -19.17 18.26 2.61
CA SER A 317 -18.19 19.25 3.07
C SER A 317 -17.18 19.58 1.99
#